data_48493bc216c4db145e81700ee64f7ed7
#
_entry.id   48493bc216c4db145e81700ee64f7ed7
#
_cell.length_a   1.000
_cell.length_b   1.000
_cell.length_c   1.000
_cell.angle_alpha   90.00
_cell.angle_beta   90.00
_cell.angle_gamma   90.00
#
_symmetry.space_group_name_H-M   'P 1'
#
loop_
_entity.id
_entity.type
_entity.pdbx_description
1 polymer ?
#
loop_
_entity_poly.entity_id
_entity_poly.type
_entity_poly.pdbx_seq_one_letter_code
_entity_poly.pdbx_strand_id
1 'polypeptide(L)'
;MYGKSTQKRGKKRKSWKKKQLKMLGDYEDESSSSGGEVTPIRKTTTGAVQNGAQQNPSILSSLRSVLIVVSTALICFAAARNSITWHCQRFWGASGDFWQAQWDKFLDTIGEDPFNLWVYGTTILSLGVYWLFGGIYTILDITNKPTALRRYKIQPGTNEPVDNKKLLKVIWSVIFNQIVVGLPSTLIMYWAMCWRGFPPLRELPTFHWVLYELAVHILVEEAAFYYSHRQVLLHSRHLYKIIHKQHHEWTAPIAVTAIYSHPIEHLFSNLLPPFLGVFIMGSHVATAWLWFTLALLSTLNAHSGYHLPFFPSPEAHDFHHLKFNNCFGVLGVLDRLHGTDTNFRSSRVYARHIMMLSFIPPREAFPEPNPCKHKLGKQ
;
A
#
# COMPACT_ATOMS: atom_id res chain seq x y z
N MET A 1 24.14 16.02 44.75
CA MET A 1 24.03 16.43 43.34
C MET A 1 22.88 15.75 42.59
N TYR A 2 21.63 15.79 43.07
CA TYR A 2 20.48 15.06 42.47
C TYR A 2 19.30 15.96 42.02
N GLY A 3 19.50 17.31 41.98
CA GLY A 3 18.38 18.24 41.74
C GLY A 3 18.22 18.78 40.30
N LYS A 4 19.17 18.61 39.39
CA LYS A 4 19.12 19.27 38.06
C LYS A 4 18.62 18.41 36.88
N SER A 5 18.47 17.09 37.07
CA SER A 5 18.05 16.15 35.99
C SER A 5 16.54 16.11 35.79
N THR A 6 15.76 16.24 36.85
CA THR A 6 14.28 16.14 36.81
C THR A 6 13.63 17.39 36.21
N GLN A 7 14.22 18.54 36.38
CA GLN A 7 13.66 19.82 35.87
C GLN A 7 13.81 19.98 34.34
N LYS A 8 14.88 19.41 33.72
CA LYS A 8 15.06 19.38 32.25
C LYS A 8 14.09 18.41 31.56
N ARG A 9 13.77 17.27 32.22
CA ARG A 9 12.77 16.33 31.67
C ARG A 9 11.36 16.90 31.71
N GLY A 10 11.00 17.64 32.76
CA GLY A 10 9.69 18.30 32.90
C GLY A 10 9.46 19.42 31.85
N LYS A 11 10.50 20.21 31.54
CA LYS A 11 10.41 21.26 30.53
C LYS A 11 10.29 20.72 29.09
N LYS A 12 11.03 19.66 28.74
CA LYS A 12 10.87 18.98 27.43
C LYS A 12 9.50 18.36 27.28
N ARG A 13 8.92 17.76 28.34
CA ARG A 13 7.60 17.12 28.30
C ARG A 13 6.45 18.15 28.17
N LYS A 14 6.58 19.34 28.79
CA LYS A 14 5.63 20.44 28.62
C LYS A 14 5.70 21.08 27.23
N SER A 15 6.88 21.22 26.67
CA SER A 15 7.10 21.73 25.31
C SER A 15 6.49 20.80 24.26
N TRP A 16 6.62 19.48 24.45
CA TRP A 16 6.04 18.47 23.55
C TRP A 16 4.50 18.45 23.61
N LYS A 17 3.90 18.52 24.82
CA LYS A 17 2.45 18.64 24.98
C LYS A 17 1.90 19.92 24.36
N LYS A 18 2.61 21.04 24.49
CA LYS A 18 2.21 22.32 23.91
C LYS A 18 2.28 22.33 22.38
N LYS A 19 3.25 21.59 21.80
CA LYS A 19 3.36 21.40 20.35
C LYS A 19 2.27 20.47 19.80
N GLN A 20 1.89 19.43 20.54
CA GLN A 20 0.76 18.54 20.16
C GLN A 20 -0.60 19.25 20.29
N LEU A 21 -0.81 20.05 21.34
CA LEU A 21 -2.04 20.84 21.52
C LEU A 21 -2.19 21.94 20.48
N LYS A 22 -1.07 22.56 20.04
CA LYS A 22 -1.10 23.56 18.96
C LYS A 22 -1.42 22.93 17.60
N MET A 23 -0.94 21.71 17.33
CA MET A 23 -1.30 20.96 16.11
C MET A 23 -2.75 20.48 16.11
N LEU A 24 -3.37 20.29 17.29
CA LEU A 24 -4.78 19.91 17.41
C LEU A 24 -5.71 21.15 17.36
N GLY A 25 -5.28 22.30 17.89
CA GLY A 25 -6.05 23.53 17.87
C GLY A 25 -6.19 24.18 16.49
N ASP A 26 -5.15 24.06 15.65
CA ASP A 26 -5.15 24.59 14.28
C ASP A 26 -6.08 23.80 13.32
N TYR A 27 -6.68 22.69 13.80
CA TYR A 27 -7.59 21.83 13.03
C TYR A 27 -9.06 21.96 13.41
N GLU A 28 -9.37 22.47 14.62
CA GLU A 28 -10.77 22.65 15.08
C GLU A 28 -11.35 24.00 14.63
N ASP A 29 -10.54 25.00 14.31
CA ASP A 29 -11.02 26.33 13.91
C ASP A 29 -11.42 26.42 12.41
N GLU A 30 -11.13 25.42 11.58
CA GLU A 30 -11.55 25.42 10.15
C GLU A 30 -12.91 24.76 9.86
N SER A 31 -13.57 24.14 10.86
CA SER A 31 -14.82 23.39 10.64
C SER A 31 -16.12 24.10 11.04
N SER A 32 -16.08 25.34 11.52
CA SER A 32 -17.26 26.02 12.08
C SER A 32 -17.58 27.39 11.49
N SER A 33 -17.34 27.62 10.18
CA SER A 33 -17.85 28.84 9.53
C SER A 33 -18.27 28.61 8.07
N SER A 34 -19.47 28.09 7.86
CA SER A 34 -20.22 28.27 6.62
C SER A 34 -21.73 28.46 6.90
N GLY A 35 -22.04 29.57 7.54
CA GLY A 35 -23.36 30.16 7.55
C GLY A 35 -23.44 31.22 6.44
N GLY A 36 -23.91 30.84 5.26
CA GLY A 36 -24.11 31.76 4.14
C GLY A 36 -25.45 32.49 4.26
N GLU A 37 -25.37 33.79 4.43
CA GLU A 37 -26.49 34.74 4.45
C GLU A 37 -27.07 34.89 3.03
N VAL A 38 -28.39 34.71 2.92
CA VAL A 38 -29.16 34.82 1.67
C VAL A 38 -29.56 36.27 1.47
N THR A 39 -28.97 36.97 0.49
CA THR A 39 -29.45 38.27 0.02
C THR A 39 -30.41 38.11 -1.14
N PRO A 40 -31.50 38.90 -1.23
CA PRO A 40 -32.58 38.73 -2.22
C PRO A 40 -32.19 39.29 -3.57
N ILE A 41 -32.34 38.47 -4.61
CA ILE A 41 -32.14 38.86 -6.02
C ILE A 41 -33.38 39.57 -6.58
N ARG A 42 -33.11 40.75 -7.09
CA ARG A 42 -34.02 41.66 -7.81
C ARG A 42 -34.60 40.97 -9.05
N LYS A 43 -35.93 40.95 -9.15
CA LYS A 43 -36.68 40.50 -10.33
C LYS A 43 -36.42 41.41 -11.51
N THR A 44 -35.88 40.88 -12.60
CA THR A 44 -36.01 41.46 -13.95
C THR A 44 -36.81 40.52 -14.82
N THR A 45 -37.80 41.09 -15.48
CA THR A 45 -38.82 40.47 -16.26
C THR A 45 -38.36 40.10 -17.69
N THR A 46 -38.98 39.03 -18.20
CA THR A 46 -39.25 38.68 -19.60
C THR A 46 -38.13 38.13 -20.46
N GLY A 47 -38.23 36.84 -20.67
CA GLY A 47 -37.69 36.04 -21.76
C GLY A 47 -38.35 34.67 -21.72
N ALA A 48 -39.33 34.42 -22.61
CA ALA A 48 -40.02 33.15 -22.70
C ALA A 48 -39.04 32.05 -23.13
N VAL A 49 -38.57 31.26 -22.13
CA VAL A 49 -37.88 30.01 -22.41
C VAL A 49 -38.95 28.94 -22.64
N GLN A 50 -39.06 28.48 -23.87
CA GLN A 50 -39.81 27.25 -24.19
C GLN A 50 -39.29 26.12 -23.31
N ASN A 51 -40.08 25.73 -22.32
CA ASN A 51 -39.91 24.50 -21.56
C ASN A 51 -40.13 23.32 -22.52
N GLY A 52 -39.08 22.84 -23.15
CA GLY A 52 -39.05 21.50 -23.69
C GLY A 52 -39.26 20.54 -22.53
N ALA A 53 -40.50 20.08 -22.37
CA ALA A 53 -40.81 19.04 -21.38
C ALA A 53 -39.91 17.82 -21.68
N GLN A 54 -38.90 17.61 -20.84
CA GLN A 54 -38.11 16.40 -20.85
C GLN A 54 -39.08 15.27 -20.48
N GLN A 55 -39.62 14.59 -21.49
CA GLN A 55 -40.47 13.43 -21.30
C GLN A 55 -39.61 12.38 -20.62
N ASN A 56 -39.88 12.10 -19.35
CA ASN A 56 -39.30 10.95 -18.64
C ASN A 56 -39.57 9.71 -19.49
N PRO A 57 -38.54 8.92 -19.86
CA PRO A 57 -38.74 7.73 -20.66
C PRO A 57 -39.73 6.81 -19.91
N SER A 58 -40.73 6.31 -20.61
CA SER A 58 -41.71 5.43 -20.02
C SER A 58 -40.97 4.17 -19.54
N ILE A 59 -41.39 3.57 -18.42
CA ILE A 59 -40.80 2.32 -17.89
C ILE A 59 -40.67 1.25 -18.99
N LEU A 60 -41.67 1.21 -19.88
CA LEU A 60 -41.68 0.30 -21.03
C LEU A 60 -40.56 0.59 -22.04
N SER A 61 -40.24 1.87 -22.33
CA SER A 61 -39.11 2.22 -23.20
C SER A 61 -37.77 1.89 -22.58
N SER A 62 -37.62 2.08 -21.27
CA SER A 62 -36.41 1.69 -20.53
C SER A 62 -36.22 0.18 -20.51
N LEU A 63 -37.27 -0.59 -20.25
CA LEU A 63 -37.25 -2.07 -20.31
C LEU A 63 -36.89 -2.57 -21.72
N ARG A 64 -37.48 -1.97 -22.78
CA ARG A 64 -37.12 -2.32 -24.15
C ARG A 64 -35.65 -2.05 -24.46
N SER A 65 -35.12 -0.90 -24.03
CA SER A 65 -33.71 -0.56 -24.22
C SER A 65 -32.78 -1.56 -23.49
N VAL A 66 -33.09 -1.90 -22.24
CA VAL A 66 -32.33 -2.90 -21.48
C VAL A 66 -32.38 -4.27 -22.17
N LEU A 67 -33.56 -4.71 -22.63
CA LEU A 67 -33.70 -5.97 -23.36
C LEU A 67 -32.86 -5.99 -24.63
N ILE A 68 -32.87 -4.92 -25.42
CA ILE A 68 -32.06 -4.83 -26.64
C ILE A 68 -30.57 -4.91 -26.30
N VAL A 69 -30.09 -4.14 -25.33
CA VAL A 69 -28.68 -4.12 -24.91
C VAL A 69 -28.24 -5.50 -24.43
N VAL A 70 -29.02 -6.11 -23.52
CA VAL A 70 -28.71 -7.44 -22.99
C VAL A 70 -28.73 -8.51 -24.08
N SER A 71 -29.76 -8.51 -24.95
CA SER A 71 -29.84 -9.46 -26.06
C SER A 71 -28.69 -9.31 -27.04
N THR A 72 -28.34 -8.07 -27.40
CA THR A 72 -27.19 -7.78 -28.27
C THR A 72 -25.89 -8.25 -27.63
N ALA A 73 -25.68 -7.98 -26.34
CA ALA A 73 -24.50 -8.43 -25.59
C ALA A 73 -24.40 -9.96 -25.54
N LEU A 74 -25.52 -10.65 -25.30
CA LEU A 74 -25.58 -12.11 -25.30
C LEU A 74 -25.29 -12.72 -26.68
N ILE A 75 -25.84 -12.14 -27.76
CA ILE A 75 -25.57 -12.59 -29.13
C ILE A 75 -24.09 -12.36 -29.48
N CYS A 76 -23.53 -11.19 -29.18
CA CYS A 76 -22.12 -10.89 -29.41
C CYS A 76 -21.21 -11.85 -28.60
N PHE A 77 -21.58 -12.10 -27.33
CA PHE A 77 -20.85 -13.05 -26.48
C PHE A 77 -20.92 -14.48 -27.05
N ALA A 78 -22.12 -14.95 -27.47
CA ALA A 78 -22.28 -16.26 -28.06
C ALA A 78 -21.49 -16.41 -29.37
N ALA A 79 -21.48 -15.38 -30.22
CA ALA A 79 -20.72 -15.37 -31.47
C ALA A 79 -19.20 -15.37 -31.24
N ALA A 80 -18.72 -14.58 -30.24
CA ALA A 80 -17.30 -14.47 -29.95
C ALA A 80 -16.76 -15.58 -29.03
N ARG A 81 -17.63 -16.27 -28.29
CA ARG A 81 -17.25 -17.23 -27.24
C ARG A 81 -16.23 -18.27 -27.68
N ASN A 82 -16.47 -18.94 -28.80
CA ASN A 82 -15.60 -20.01 -29.27
C ASN A 82 -14.20 -19.47 -29.66
N SER A 83 -14.16 -18.32 -30.33
CA SER A 83 -12.87 -17.68 -30.70
C SER A 83 -12.12 -17.21 -29.46
N ILE A 84 -12.77 -16.52 -28.54
CA ILE A 84 -12.17 -16.04 -27.29
C ILE A 84 -11.66 -17.24 -26.48
N THR A 85 -12.49 -18.27 -26.30
CA THR A 85 -12.12 -19.48 -25.55
C THR A 85 -10.90 -20.16 -26.17
N TRP A 86 -10.89 -20.32 -27.52
CA TRP A 86 -9.75 -20.93 -28.21
C TRP A 86 -8.46 -20.13 -28.03
N HIS A 87 -8.51 -18.80 -28.20
CA HIS A 87 -7.32 -17.94 -28.01
C HIS A 87 -6.84 -17.94 -26.56
N CYS A 88 -7.77 -17.87 -25.59
CA CYS A 88 -7.42 -17.94 -24.17
C CYS A 88 -6.76 -19.29 -23.85
N GLN A 89 -7.38 -20.41 -24.23
CA GLN A 89 -6.82 -21.74 -23.94
C GLN A 89 -5.45 -21.93 -24.58
N ARG A 90 -5.25 -21.48 -25.83
CA ARG A 90 -3.95 -21.55 -26.49
C ARG A 90 -2.91 -20.68 -25.83
N PHE A 91 -3.27 -19.46 -25.45
CA PHE A 91 -2.36 -18.56 -24.70
C PHE A 91 -1.98 -19.13 -23.34
N TRP A 92 -2.97 -19.60 -22.58
CA TRP A 92 -2.73 -20.17 -21.25
C TRP A 92 -1.90 -21.44 -21.32
N GLY A 93 -2.21 -22.35 -22.26
CA GLY A 93 -1.44 -23.57 -22.47
C GLY A 93 0.02 -23.28 -22.83
N ALA A 94 0.25 -22.48 -23.86
CA ALA A 94 1.62 -22.13 -24.27
C ALA A 94 2.40 -21.36 -23.19
N SER A 95 1.72 -20.53 -22.40
CA SER A 95 2.33 -19.84 -21.25
C SER A 95 2.68 -20.83 -20.14
N GLY A 96 1.77 -21.78 -19.83
CA GLY A 96 2.01 -22.82 -18.84
C GLY A 96 3.21 -23.69 -19.21
N ASP A 97 3.27 -24.18 -20.45
CA ASP A 97 4.38 -25.00 -20.97
C ASP A 97 5.71 -24.24 -20.93
N PHE A 98 5.69 -22.94 -21.26
CA PHE A 98 6.89 -22.09 -21.16
C PHE A 98 7.40 -21.99 -19.72
N TRP A 99 6.53 -21.65 -18.78
CA TRP A 99 6.95 -21.48 -17.38
C TRP A 99 7.35 -22.82 -16.76
N GLN A 100 6.66 -23.91 -17.07
CA GLN A 100 7.07 -25.25 -16.64
C GLN A 100 8.48 -25.58 -17.14
N ALA A 101 8.75 -25.35 -18.42
CA ALA A 101 10.09 -25.60 -18.98
C ALA A 101 11.20 -24.71 -18.35
N GLN A 102 10.90 -23.45 -17.97
CA GLN A 102 11.86 -22.63 -17.25
C GLN A 102 12.06 -23.13 -15.81
N TRP A 103 11.01 -23.58 -15.16
CA TRP A 103 11.06 -24.13 -13.81
C TRP A 103 11.84 -25.44 -13.77
N ASP A 104 11.61 -26.33 -14.74
CA ASP A 104 12.38 -27.56 -14.89
C ASP A 104 13.88 -27.29 -15.03
N LYS A 105 14.28 -26.38 -15.92
CA LYS A 105 15.68 -25.98 -16.08
C LYS A 105 16.29 -25.41 -14.80
N PHE A 106 15.50 -24.65 -14.06
CA PHE A 106 15.92 -24.08 -12.79
C PHE A 106 16.20 -25.20 -11.77
N LEU A 107 15.27 -26.15 -11.62
CA LEU A 107 15.42 -27.28 -10.71
C LEU A 107 16.53 -28.24 -11.14
N ASP A 108 16.73 -28.47 -12.44
CA ASP A 108 17.83 -29.26 -12.96
C ASP A 108 19.21 -28.63 -12.64
N THR A 109 19.24 -27.31 -12.46
CA THR A 109 20.47 -26.58 -12.11
C THR A 109 20.75 -26.54 -10.63
N ILE A 110 19.73 -26.27 -9.79
CA ILE A 110 19.92 -26.06 -8.35
C ILE A 110 19.50 -27.24 -7.46
N GLY A 111 18.80 -28.23 -8.05
CA GLY A 111 18.24 -29.38 -7.33
C GLY A 111 16.80 -29.15 -6.84
N GLU A 112 16.17 -30.26 -6.42
CA GLU A 112 14.78 -30.30 -5.96
C GLU A 112 14.66 -30.47 -4.44
N ASP A 113 15.73 -30.20 -3.69
CA ASP A 113 15.68 -30.33 -2.24
C ASP A 113 14.72 -29.28 -1.64
N PRO A 114 13.64 -29.69 -0.95
CA PRO A 114 12.66 -28.78 -0.36
C PRO A 114 13.29 -27.79 0.63
N PHE A 115 14.28 -28.22 1.41
CA PHE A 115 14.95 -27.35 2.37
C PHE A 115 15.68 -26.21 1.65
N ASN A 116 16.44 -26.53 0.59
CA ASN A 116 17.16 -25.55 -0.20
C ASN A 116 16.22 -24.53 -0.84
N LEU A 117 15.08 -24.98 -1.40
CA LEU A 117 14.12 -24.11 -2.04
C LEU A 117 13.38 -23.23 -1.02
N TRP A 118 12.84 -23.82 0.04
CA TRP A 118 12.05 -23.08 1.02
C TRP A 118 12.90 -22.17 1.92
N VAL A 119 14.10 -22.56 2.30
CA VAL A 119 14.95 -21.78 3.21
C VAL A 119 15.89 -20.86 2.45
N TYR A 120 16.82 -21.42 1.69
CA TYR A 120 17.83 -20.60 0.99
C TYR A 120 17.22 -19.85 -0.18
N GLY A 121 16.40 -20.51 -1.00
CA GLY A 121 15.74 -19.88 -2.15
C GLY A 121 14.86 -18.70 -1.73
N THR A 122 14.00 -18.89 -0.70
CA THR A 122 13.17 -17.81 -0.19
C THR A 122 14.00 -16.69 0.42
N THR A 123 15.06 -17.00 1.16
CA THR A 123 15.95 -15.99 1.75
C THR A 123 16.66 -15.19 0.68
N ILE A 124 17.32 -15.85 -0.28
CA ILE A 124 18.07 -15.19 -1.36
C ILE A 124 17.15 -14.32 -2.22
N LEU A 125 15.97 -14.85 -2.58
CA LEU A 125 14.98 -14.10 -3.34
C LEU A 125 14.53 -12.85 -2.58
N SER A 126 14.14 -13.00 -1.32
CA SER A 126 13.64 -11.89 -0.50
C SER A 126 14.70 -10.82 -0.29
N LEU A 127 15.94 -11.21 0.02
CA LEU A 127 17.08 -10.29 0.12
C LEU A 127 17.37 -9.60 -1.21
N GLY A 128 17.39 -10.38 -2.31
CA GLY A 128 17.64 -9.85 -3.66
C GLY A 128 16.60 -8.81 -4.07
N VAL A 129 15.31 -9.12 -3.94
CA VAL A 129 14.22 -8.18 -4.24
C VAL A 129 14.30 -6.94 -3.35
N TYR A 130 14.47 -7.13 -2.05
CA TYR A 130 14.51 -6.00 -1.11
C TYR A 130 15.67 -5.04 -1.40
N TRP A 131 16.89 -5.55 -1.54
CA TRP A 131 18.06 -4.69 -1.75
C TRP A 131 18.19 -4.17 -3.19
N LEU A 132 17.72 -4.91 -4.18
CA LEU A 132 17.69 -4.41 -5.57
C LEU A 132 16.73 -3.20 -5.67
N PHE A 133 15.48 -3.37 -5.31
CA PHE A 133 14.47 -2.31 -5.48
C PHE A 133 14.59 -1.24 -4.38
N GLY A 134 14.78 -1.61 -3.13
CA GLY A 134 15.07 -0.67 -2.04
C GLY A 134 16.34 0.12 -2.29
N GLY A 135 17.38 -0.51 -2.85
CA GLY A 135 18.63 0.13 -3.25
C GLY A 135 18.45 1.17 -4.35
N ILE A 136 17.64 0.88 -5.38
CA ILE A 136 17.31 1.85 -6.44
C ILE A 136 16.68 3.12 -5.84
N TYR A 137 15.66 2.98 -4.97
CA TYR A 137 15.05 4.11 -4.28
C TYR A 137 16.05 4.82 -3.36
N THR A 138 16.90 4.07 -2.65
CA THR A 138 17.90 4.65 -1.74
C THR A 138 18.95 5.48 -2.51
N ILE A 139 19.39 5.01 -3.68
CA ILE A 139 20.28 5.78 -4.56
C ILE A 139 19.60 7.08 -5.02
N LEU A 140 18.31 7.02 -5.34
CA LEU A 140 17.53 8.20 -5.69
C LEU A 140 17.46 9.20 -4.52
N ASP A 141 17.24 8.73 -3.30
CA ASP A 141 17.16 9.58 -2.08
C ASP A 141 18.52 10.18 -1.67
N ILE A 142 19.63 9.45 -1.89
CA ILE A 142 20.99 9.97 -1.61
C ILE A 142 21.41 10.99 -2.65
N THR A 143 21.20 10.68 -3.93
CA THR A 143 21.72 11.47 -5.05
C THR A 143 20.79 12.58 -5.49
N ASN A 144 19.50 12.49 -5.16
CA ASN A 144 18.41 13.30 -5.72
C ASN A 144 18.38 13.28 -7.26
N LYS A 145 18.85 12.19 -7.87
CA LYS A 145 18.91 12.03 -9.33
C LYS A 145 18.21 10.73 -9.75
N PRO A 146 17.54 10.73 -10.92
CA PRO A 146 17.32 11.86 -11.81
C PRO A 146 16.35 12.88 -11.22
N THR A 147 16.62 14.17 -11.43
CA THR A 147 15.80 15.30 -10.87
C THR A 147 14.35 15.25 -11.32
N ALA A 148 14.08 14.65 -12.49
CA ALA A 148 12.72 14.46 -13.01
C ALA A 148 11.82 13.60 -12.09
N LEU A 149 12.39 12.67 -11.32
CA LEU A 149 11.62 11.83 -10.40
C LEU A 149 11.24 12.56 -9.10
N ARG A 150 11.94 13.63 -8.74
CA ARG A 150 11.64 14.40 -7.52
C ARG A 150 10.23 15.03 -7.54
N ARG A 151 9.68 15.32 -8.72
CA ARG A 151 8.32 15.84 -8.87
C ARG A 151 7.23 14.87 -8.40
N TYR A 152 7.55 13.58 -8.26
CA TYR A 152 6.66 12.54 -7.73
C TYR A 152 6.76 12.37 -6.22
N LYS A 153 7.60 13.15 -5.52
CA LYS A 153 7.76 13.04 -4.05
C LYS A 153 6.48 13.46 -3.33
N ILE A 154 6.03 12.62 -2.38
CA ILE A 154 4.80 12.83 -1.62
C ILE A 154 4.99 14.00 -0.65
N GLN A 155 6.13 14.03 0.06
CA GLN A 155 6.51 15.10 1.00
C GLN A 155 7.77 15.83 0.50
N PRO A 156 7.65 16.80 -0.44
CA PRO A 156 8.80 17.55 -0.98
C PRO A 156 9.55 18.28 0.14
N GLY A 157 10.87 18.38 0.01
CA GLY A 157 11.74 19.02 0.98
C GLY A 157 12.09 18.16 2.20
N THR A 158 11.61 16.91 2.26
CA THR A 158 11.97 15.95 3.29
C THR A 158 12.91 14.89 2.71
N ASN A 159 13.98 14.53 3.43
CA ASN A 159 14.97 13.55 2.99
C ASN A 159 15.52 13.85 1.57
N GLU A 160 15.88 15.11 1.33
CA GLU A 160 16.38 15.60 0.03
C GLU A 160 17.65 16.47 0.23
N PRO A 161 18.86 15.87 0.32
CA PRO A 161 19.17 14.46 0.40
C PRO A 161 18.87 13.84 1.76
N VAL A 162 18.83 12.51 1.82
CA VAL A 162 18.70 11.78 3.08
C VAL A 162 19.94 11.97 3.97
N ASP A 163 19.75 12.01 5.29
CA ASP A 163 20.86 12.07 6.26
C ASP A 163 21.60 10.72 6.29
N ASN A 164 22.87 10.70 5.90
CA ASN A 164 23.68 9.49 5.80
C ASN A 164 23.83 8.75 7.14
N LYS A 165 23.88 9.46 8.30
CA LYS A 165 23.99 8.81 9.62
C LYS A 165 22.69 8.11 9.99
N LYS A 166 21.56 8.75 9.70
CA LYS A 166 20.24 8.12 9.90
C LYS A 166 20.05 6.93 8.97
N LEU A 167 20.45 7.08 7.71
CA LEU A 167 20.38 5.98 6.73
C LEU A 167 21.23 4.80 7.16
N LEU A 168 22.47 5.02 7.63
CA LEU A 168 23.32 3.93 8.11
C LEU A 168 22.70 3.19 9.30
N LYS A 169 22.05 3.92 10.24
CA LYS A 169 21.28 3.30 11.34
C LYS A 169 20.16 2.40 10.82
N VAL A 170 19.44 2.85 9.79
CA VAL A 170 18.38 2.06 9.13
C VAL A 170 18.96 0.80 8.53
N ILE A 171 20.02 0.92 7.71
CA ILE A 171 20.66 -0.22 7.03
C ILE A 171 21.08 -1.29 8.05
N TRP A 172 21.75 -0.92 9.14
CA TRP A 172 22.15 -1.87 10.17
C TRP A 172 20.95 -2.53 10.86
N SER A 173 19.91 -1.79 11.18
CA SER A 173 18.69 -2.36 11.78
C SER A 173 17.98 -3.31 10.81
N VAL A 174 17.95 -2.98 9.53
CA VAL A 174 17.38 -3.82 8.46
C VAL A 174 18.16 -5.12 8.31
N ILE A 175 19.49 -5.05 8.20
CA ILE A 175 20.36 -6.23 8.12
C ILE A 175 20.19 -7.11 9.38
N PHE A 176 20.13 -6.50 10.56
CA PHE A 176 19.88 -7.22 11.80
C PHE A 176 18.54 -7.97 11.73
N ASN A 177 17.45 -7.31 11.33
CA ASN A 177 16.14 -7.94 11.22
C ASN A 177 16.14 -9.07 10.18
N GLN A 178 16.81 -8.89 9.04
CA GLN A 178 16.91 -9.93 8.00
C GLN A 178 17.67 -11.17 8.48
N ILE A 179 18.78 -10.99 9.21
CA ILE A 179 19.61 -12.11 9.67
C ILE A 179 19.03 -12.74 10.93
N VAL A 180 18.69 -11.93 11.94
CA VAL A 180 18.35 -12.44 13.28
C VAL A 180 16.88 -12.84 13.39
N VAL A 181 16.01 -12.24 12.61
CA VAL A 181 14.57 -12.55 12.58
C VAL A 181 14.18 -13.29 11.32
N GLY A 182 14.56 -12.75 10.15
CA GLY A 182 14.16 -13.28 8.86
C GLY A 182 14.64 -14.71 8.62
N LEU A 183 15.94 -14.96 8.76
CA LEU A 183 16.50 -16.30 8.52
C LEU A 183 15.93 -17.39 9.45
N PRO A 184 15.83 -17.19 10.77
CA PRO A 184 15.12 -18.14 11.62
C PRO A 184 13.64 -18.32 11.25
N SER A 185 13.00 -17.26 10.79
CA SER A 185 11.59 -17.34 10.36
C SER A 185 11.41 -18.19 9.12
N THR A 186 12.35 -18.17 8.16
CA THR A 186 12.28 -19.06 6.99
C THR A 186 12.44 -20.52 7.36
N LEU A 187 13.24 -20.84 8.40
CA LEU A 187 13.33 -22.18 8.97
C LEU A 187 12.00 -22.62 9.60
N ILE A 188 11.40 -21.75 10.42
CA ILE A 188 10.10 -22.04 11.05
C ILE A 188 9.02 -22.22 9.97
N MET A 189 9.03 -21.37 8.94
CA MET A 189 8.13 -21.47 7.80
C MET A 189 8.29 -22.81 7.07
N TYR A 190 9.53 -23.23 6.79
CA TYR A 190 9.81 -24.52 6.19
C TYR A 190 9.23 -25.69 7.03
N TRP A 191 9.49 -25.71 8.33
CA TRP A 191 8.93 -26.74 9.22
C TRP A 191 7.39 -26.71 9.26
N ALA A 192 6.79 -25.53 9.27
CA ALA A 192 5.35 -25.39 9.22
C ALA A 192 4.79 -25.94 7.89
N MET A 193 5.46 -25.67 6.76
CA MET A 193 5.06 -26.20 5.46
C MET A 193 5.26 -27.73 5.36
N CYS A 194 6.32 -28.29 5.94
CA CYS A 194 6.50 -29.73 6.06
C CYS A 194 5.34 -30.38 6.84
N TRP A 195 4.94 -29.76 7.96
CA TRP A 195 3.81 -30.23 8.76
C TRP A 195 2.48 -30.09 8.03
N ARG A 196 2.26 -28.97 7.34
CA ARG A 196 1.06 -28.69 6.55
C ARG A 196 0.95 -29.60 5.32
N GLY A 197 2.08 -29.96 4.73
CA GLY A 197 2.20 -30.57 3.40
C GLY A 197 2.17 -29.51 2.29
N PHE A 198 3.02 -29.66 1.29
CA PHE A 198 3.08 -28.86 0.07
C PHE A 198 3.04 -29.78 -1.15
N PRO A 199 2.63 -29.25 -2.34
CA PRO A 199 2.55 -30.05 -3.56
C PRO A 199 3.93 -30.47 -4.08
N PRO A 200 4.01 -31.45 -5.00
CA PRO A 200 5.26 -31.84 -5.67
C PRO A 200 5.98 -30.60 -6.23
N LEU A 201 7.29 -30.51 -5.99
CA LEU A 201 8.05 -29.29 -6.30
C LEU A 201 8.29 -29.10 -7.80
N ARG A 202 8.28 -30.17 -8.59
CA ARG A 202 8.55 -30.09 -10.03
C ARG A 202 7.35 -29.58 -10.83
N GLU A 203 6.15 -29.91 -10.44
CA GLU A 203 4.94 -29.57 -11.18
C GLU A 203 4.40 -28.20 -10.74
N LEU A 204 4.48 -27.20 -11.61
CA LEU A 204 3.90 -25.89 -11.34
C LEU A 204 2.36 -25.97 -11.27
N PRO A 205 1.73 -25.28 -10.34
CA PRO A 205 0.27 -25.15 -10.30
C PRO A 205 -0.25 -24.42 -11.53
N THR A 206 -1.49 -24.72 -11.92
CA THR A 206 -2.11 -24.04 -13.06
C THR A 206 -2.25 -22.54 -12.80
N PHE A 207 -2.21 -21.75 -13.87
CA PHE A 207 -2.33 -20.30 -13.79
C PHE A 207 -3.58 -19.84 -13.00
N HIS A 208 -4.73 -20.49 -13.24
CA HIS A 208 -5.97 -20.16 -12.52
C HIS A 208 -5.85 -20.43 -11.02
N TRP A 209 -5.17 -21.51 -10.65
CA TRP A 209 -4.94 -21.84 -9.25
C TRP A 209 -4.01 -20.82 -8.60
N VAL A 210 -2.94 -20.40 -9.28
CA VAL A 210 -2.04 -19.33 -8.81
C VAL A 210 -2.82 -18.03 -8.57
N LEU A 211 -3.70 -17.62 -9.50
CA LEU A 211 -4.54 -16.43 -9.30
C LEU A 211 -5.47 -16.55 -8.10
N TYR A 212 -6.06 -17.72 -7.89
CA TYR A 212 -6.90 -17.99 -6.73
C TYR A 212 -6.09 -17.91 -5.43
N GLU A 213 -4.92 -18.56 -5.37
CA GLU A 213 -4.02 -18.48 -4.22
C GLU A 213 -3.62 -17.04 -3.91
N LEU A 214 -3.20 -16.27 -4.92
CA LEU A 214 -2.83 -14.87 -4.74
C LEU A 214 -3.99 -14.04 -4.16
N ALA A 215 -5.22 -14.25 -4.62
CA ALA A 215 -6.39 -13.58 -4.06
C ALA A 215 -6.60 -13.91 -2.58
N VAL A 216 -6.44 -15.19 -2.21
CA VAL A 216 -6.51 -15.62 -0.80
C VAL A 216 -5.36 -15.03 0.02
N HIS A 217 -4.12 -15.06 -0.51
CA HIS A 217 -2.95 -14.49 0.16
C HIS A 217 -3.15 -12.99 0.47
N ILE A 218 -3.64 -12.21 -0.50
CA ILE A 218 -3.92 -10.77 -0.32
C ILE A 218 -4.97 -10.53 0.78
N LEU A 219 -6.06 -11.31 0.79
CA LEU A 219 -7.12 -11.15 1.78
C LEU A 219 -6.67 -11.57 3.19
N VAL A 220 -5.89 -12.64 3.30
CA VAL A 220 -5.32 -13.10 4.56
C VAL A 220 -4.31 -12.09 5.10
N GLU A 221 -3.45 -11.53 4.22
CA GLU A 221 -2.50 -10.50 4.62
C GLU A 221 -3.21 -9.23 5.08
N GLU A 222 -4.21 -8.73 4.35
CA GLU A 222 -4.99 -7.56 4.77
C GLU A 222 -5.57 -7.75 6.17
N ALA A 223 -6.17 -8.91 6.44
CA ALA A 223 -6.74 -9.20 7.74
C ALA A 223 -5.67 -9.32 8.84
N ALA A 224 -4.65 -10.15 8.62
CA ALA A 224 -3.62 -10.41 9.61
C ALA A 224 -2.78 -9.16 9.90
N PHE A 225 -2.38 -8.41 8.87
CA PHE A 225 -1.64 -7.16 9.02
C PHE A 225 -2.47 -6.09 9.71
N TYR A 226 -3.71 -5.84 9.29
CA TYR A 226 -4.57 -4.83 9.89
C TYR A 226 -4.76 -5.07 11.39
N TYR A 227 -5.11 -6.30 11.79
CA TYR A 227 -5.37 -6.58 13.19
C TYR A 227 -4.09 -6.63 14.03
N SER A 228 -2.98 -7.18 13.54
CA SER A 228 -1.70 -7.12 14.25
C SER A 228 -1.22 -5.67 14.42
N HIS A 229 -1.27 -4.89 13.37
CA HIS A 229 -0.82 -3.50 13.36
C HIS A 229 -1.70 -2.61 14.25
N ARG A 230 -3.02 -2.66 14.06
CA ARG A 230 -3.94 -1.82 14.82
C ARG A 230 -4.16 -2.29 16.25
N GLN A 231 -4.49 -3.56 16.45
CA GLN A 231 -4.93 -4.06 17.76
C GLN A 231 -3.76 -4.31 18.70
N VAL A 232 -2.69 -4.93 18.20
CA VAL A 232 -1.54 -5.31 19.03
C VAL A 232 -0.61 -4.13 19.24
N LEU A 233 -0.25 -3.42 18.17
CA LEU A 233 0.81 -2.41 18.24
C LEU A 233 0.30 -1.04 18.65
N LEU A 234 -0.89 -0.62 18.23
CA LEU A 234 -1.38 0.74 18.43
C LEU A 234 -2.40 0.87 19.57
N HIS A 235 -3.15 -0.18 19.89
CA HIS A 235 -4.14 -0.13 20.99
C HIS A 235 -3.48 0.04 22.36
N SER A 236 -2.31 -0.55 22.58
CA SER A 236 -1.53 -0.39 23.81
C SER A 236 -0.49 0.72 23.67
N ARG A 237 -0.64 1.80 24.46
CA ARG A 237 0.39 2.85 24.54
C ARG A 237 1.77 2.33 24.93
N HIS A 238 1.84 1.23 25.67
CA HIS A 238 3.07 0.61 26.08
C HIS A 238 3.74 -0.11 24.91
N LEU A 239 3.02 -0.98 24.22
CA LEU A 239 3.52 -1.70 23.03
C LEU A 239 3.90 -0.74 21.92
N TYR A 240 3.09 0.29 21.65
CA TYR A 240 3.46 1.34 20.71
C TYR A 240 4.83 1.97 21.03
N LYS A 241 5.06 2.33 22.29
CA LYS A 241 6.32 3.00 22.67
C LYS A 241 7.55 2.11 22.54
N ILE A 242 7.42 0.83 22.86
CA ILE A 242 8.55 -0.11 22.89
C ILE A 242 8.79 -0.71 21.52
N ILE A 243 7.73 -1.08 20.81
CA ILE A 243 7.80 -1.85 19.57
C ILE A 243 7.66 -0.92 18.36
N HIS A 244 6.49 -0.32 18.17
CA HIS A 244 6.11 0.33 16.91
C HIS A 244 6.69 1.74 16.70
N LYS A 245 7.08 2.44 17.76
CA LYS A 245 7.62 3.80 17.69
C LYS A 245 8.91 3.89 16.87
N GLN A 246 9.71 2.84 16.81
CA GLN A 246 10.93 2.82 16.01
C GLN A 246 10.59 2.97 14.52
N HIS A 247 9.61 2.22 14.04
CA HIS A 247 9.14 2.30 12.65
C HIS A 247 8.70 3.73 12.28
N HIS A 248 7.97 4.38 13.17
CA HIS A 248 7.50 5.76 13.00
C HIS A 248 8.53 6.86 13.33
N GLU A 249 9.81 6.53 13.53
CA GLU A 249 10.87 7.57 13.55
C GLU A 249 10.95 8.31 12.21
N TRP A 250 10.53 7.66 11.13
CA TRP A 250 10.47 8.20 9.78
C TRP A 250 9.03 8.59 9.41
N THR A 251 8.66 9.83 9.72
CA THR A 251 7.35 10.40 9.35
C THR A 251 7.20 10.70 7.86
N ALA A 252 8.31 10.80 7.15
CA ALA A 252 8.42 10.74 5.70
C ALA A 252 9.31 9.53 5.38
N PRO A 253 8.73 8.35 5.14
CA PRO A 253 9.51 7.14 4.94
C PRO A 253 10.31 7.18 3.64
N ILE A 254 11.35 6.36 3.57
CA ILE A 254 12.08 6.00 2.36
C ILE A 254 12.04 4.48 2.21
N ALA A 255 12.18 3.94 1.01
CA ALA A 255 11.91 2.51 0.74
C ALA A 255 12.58 1.56 1.72
N VAL A 256 13.86 1.77 2.05
CA VAL A 256 14.60 0.91 3.00
C VAL A 256 14.14 1.03 4.45
N THR A 257 13.20 1.92 4.78
CA THR A 257 12.59 1.94 6.12
C THR A 257 11.44 0.95 6.27
N ALA A 258 11.05 0.25 5.20
CA ALA A 258 9.94 -0.71 5.21
C ALA A 258 10.05 -1.77 6.33
N ILE A 259 11.26 -2.27 6.60
CA ILE A 259 11.53 -3.21 7.70
C ILE A 259 12.43 -2.62 8.79
N TYR A 260 12.54 -1.28 8.85
CA TYR A 260 13.14 -0.57 9.98
C TYR A 260 12.17 -0.56 11.15
N SER A 261 12.10 -1.64 11.87
CA SER A 261 11.15 -1.88 12.95
C SER A 261 11.79 -2.69 14.08
N HIS A 262 11.12 -2.77 15.21
CA HIS A 262 11.54 -3.66 16.30
C HIS A 262 11.43 -5.13 15.83
N PRO A 263 12.35 -6.04 16.24
CA PRO A 263 12.32 -7.44 15.83
C PRO A 263 10.98 -8.16 16.02
N ILE A 264 10.29 -7.90 17.13
CA ILE A 264 8.96 -8.45 17.40
C ILE A 264 7.94 -7.97 16.34
N GLU A 265 7.98 -6.70 16.00
CA GLU A 265 7.12 -6.15 14.95
C GLU A 265 7.45 -6.76 13.59
N HIS A 266 8.73 -6.88 13.27
CA HIS A 266 9.17 -7.51 12.02
C HIS A 266 8.63 -8.94 11.89
N LEU A 267 8.68 -9.73 12.97
CA LEU A 267 8.14 -11.09 12.99
C LEU A 267 6.61 -11.11 12.79
N PHE A 268 5.87 -10.38 13.63
CA PHE A 268 4.40 -10.53 13.71
C PHE A 268 3.62 -9.67 12.74
N SER A 269 4.18 -8.56 12.25
CA SER A 269 3.50 -7.68 11.31
C SER A 269 4.05 -7.76 9.89
N ASN A 270 5.35 -8.07 9.70
CA ASN A 270 5.94 -8.08 8.36
C ASN A 270 6.14 -9.48 7.79
N LEU A 271 6.45 -10.50 8.62
CA LEU A 271 6.75 -11.85 8.12
C LEU A 271 5.56 -12.80 8.25
N LEU A 272 4.89 -12.79 9.40
CA LEU A 272 3.78 -13.72 9.65
C LEU A 272 2.56 -13.46 8.74
N PRO A 273 2.05 -12.24 8.53
CA PRO A 273 0.87 -12.01 7.70
C PRO A 273 1.00 -12.53 6.27
N PRO A 274 2.05 -12.22 5.49
CA PRO A 274 2.19 -12.76 4.14
C PRO A 274 2.40 -14.28 4.13
N PHE A 275 3.01 -14.86 5.16
CA PHE A 275 3.18 -16.31 5.25
C PHE A 275 1.87 -17.04 5.53
N LEU A 276 0.96 -16.47 6.31
CA LEU A 276 -0.29 -17.16 6.69
C LEU A 276 -1.13 -17.60 5.49
N GLY A 277 -1.21 -16.79 4.44
CA GLY A 277 -1.91 -17.16 3.22
C GLY A 277 -1.29 -18.38 2.54
N VAL A 278 0.04 -18.39 2.41
CA VAL A 278 0.82 -19.51 1.86
C VAL A 278 0.60 -20.79 2.66
N PHE A 279 0.62 -20.67 3.98
CA PHE A 279 0.40 -21.79 4.89
C PHE A 279 -1.04 -22.34 4.80
N ILE A 280 -2.05 -21.48 4.80
CA ILE A 280 -3.46 -21.87 4.70
C ILE A 280 -3.70 -22.62 3.39
N MET A 281 -3.19 -22.11 2.28
CA MET A 281 -3.38 -22.73 0.97
C MET A 281 -2.50 -23.99 0.76
N GLY A 282 -1.41 -24.15 1.52
CA GLY A 282 -0.40 -25.17 1.24
C GLY A 282 0.27 -24.92 -0.10
N SER A 283 0.60 -23.68 -0.39
CA SER A 283 1.01 -23.24 -1.71
C SER A 283 2.30 -23.90 -2.20
N HIS A 284 2.43 -24.04 -3.51
CA HIS A 284 3.68 -24.41 -4.15
C HIS A 284 4.76 -23.32 -3.91
N VAL A 285 6.03 -23.73 -3.77
CA VAL A 285 7.13 -22.81 -3.46
C VAL A 285 7.26 -21.69 -4.50
N ALA A 286 7.04 -21.99 -5.78
CA ALA A 286 7.08 -20.97 -6.84
C ALA A 286 5.96 -19.93 -6.68
N THR A 287 4.75 -20.34 -6.29
CA THR A 287 3.65 -19.40 -5.97
C THR A 287 3.99 -18.56 -4.74
N ALA A 288 4.57 -19.19 -3.70
CA ALA A 288 5.02 -18.47 -2.52
C ALA A 288 6.09 -17.41 -2.86
N TRP A 289 7.05 -17.74 -3.72
CA TRP A 289 8.07 -16.80 -4.18
C TRP A 289 7.49 -15.63 -4.98
N LEU A 290 6.55 -15.92 -5.88
CA LEU A 290 5.83 -14.88 -6.60
C LEU A 290 5.10 -13.95 -5.62
N TRP A 291 4.38 -14.52 -4.67
CA TRP A 291 3.64 -13.77 -3.66
C TRP A 291 4.56 -12.92 -2.78
N PHE A 292 5.62 -13.47 -2.21
CA PHE A 292 6.57 -12.72 -1.39
C PHE A 292 7.26 -11.61 -2.17
N THR A 293 7.55 -11.83 -3.46
CA THR A 293 8.07 -10.80 -4.34
C THR A 293 7.08 -9.64 -4.49
N LEU A 294 5.81 -9.94 -4.78
CA LEU A 294 4.76 -8.92 -4.91
C LEU A 294 4.53 -8.15 -3.60
N ALA A 295 4.49 -8.85 -2.47
CA ALA A 295 4.34 -8.24 -1.14
C ALA A 295 5.51 -7.32 -0.80
N LEU A 296 6.76 -7.75 -1.06
CA LEU A 296 7.96 -6.93 -0.86
C LEU A 296 7.97 -5.69 -1.76
N LEU A 297 7.65 -5.83 -3.04
CA LEU A 297 7.58 -4.70 -3.97
C LEU A 297 6.49 -3.70 -3.56
N SER A 298 5.33 -4.20 -3.13
CA SER A 298 4.23 -3.36 -2.60
C SER A 298 4.67 -2.59 -1.36
N THR A 299 5.31 -3.26 -0.40
CA THR A 299 5.80 -2.66 0.84
C THR A 299 6.89 -1.61 0.57
N LEU A 300 7.85 -1.90 -0.30
CA LEU A 300 8.90 -0.96 -0.71
C LEU A 300 8.30 0.27 -1.41
N ASN A 301 7.31 0.08 -2.29
CA ASN A 301 6.59 1.17 -2.94
C ASN A 301 5.83 2.03 -1.91
N ALA A 302 5.11 1.40 -0.97
CA ALA A 302 4.35 2.10 0.06
C ALA A 302 5.24 3.00 0.95
N HIS A 303 6.49 2.58 1.21
CA HIS A 303 7.47 3.33 1.99
C HIS A 303 8.41 4.21 1.15
N SER A 304 8.31 4.17 -0.18
CA SER A 304 9.29 4.84 -1.04
C SER A 304 9.33 6.37 -0.88
N GLY A 305 8.22 6.98 -0.43
CA GLY A 305 8.05 8.43 -0.41
C GLY A 305 7.81 9.03 -1.80
N TYR A 306 7.63 8.19 -2.84
CA TYR A 306 7.36 8.60 -4.23
C TYR A 306 6.07 8.01 -4.74
N HIS A 307 5.20 8.83 -5.29
CA HIS A 307 3.99 8.39 -5.98
C HIS A 307 4.26 8.30 -7.48
N LEU A 308 4.88 7.20 -7.90
CA LEU A 308 5.26 6.99 -9.30
C LEU A 308 4.03 6.59 -10.16
N PRO A 309 4.03 6.93 -11.47
CA PRO A 309 2.98 6.51 -12.39
C PRO A 309 2.97 4.99 -12.57
N PHE A 310 1.79 4.42 -12.79
CA PHE A 310 1.53 3.00 -13.00
C PHE A 310 1.79 2.08 -11.78
N PHE A 311 2.13 2.68 -10.63
CA PHE A 311 2.24 1.95 -9.36
C PHE A 311 1.03 2.23 -8.46
N PRO A 312 0.70 1.31 -7.54
CA PRO A 312 -0.29 1.57 -6.50
C PRO A 312 0.07 2.82 -5.71
N SER A 313 -0.94 3.60 -5.32
CA SER A 313 -0.71 4.85 -4.60
C SER A 313 -0.19 4.61 -3.18
N PRO A 314 0.94 5.18 -2.78
CA PRO A 314 1.48 5.09 -1.42
C PRO A 314 0.93 6.14 -0.46
N GLU A 315 0.03 7.03 -0.89
CA GLU A 315 -0.47 8.19 -0.12
C GLU A 315 -1.13 7.81 1.22
N ALA A 316 -1.86 6.68 1.27
CA ALA A 316 -2.51 6.23 2.51
C ALA A 316 -1.48 5.81 3.56
N HIS A 317 -0.44 5.09 3.15
CA HIS A 317 0.61 4.63 4.05
C HIS A 317 1.54 5.78 4.49
N ASP A 318 1.87 6.70 3.58
CA ASP A 318 2.59 7.94 3.93
C ASP A 318 1.80 8.78 4.94
N PHE A 319 0.47 8.88 4.75
CA PHE A 319 -0.42 9.53 5.71
C PHE A 319 -0.42 8.83 7.07
N HIS A 320 -0.38 7.48 7.08
CA HIS A 320 -0.23 6.69 8.30
C HIS A 320 1.06 7.03 9.04
N HIS A 321 2.21 7.07 8.35
CA HIS A 321 3.49 7.48 8.93
C HIS A 321 3.48 8.89 9.48
N LEU A 322 2.75 9.80 8.83
CA LEU A 322 2.64 11.20 9.26
C LEU A 322 1.71 11.38 10.46
N LYS A 323 0.61 10.61 10.55
CA LYS A 323 -0.48 10.80 11.54
C LYS A 323 -0.57 9.73 12.61
N PHE A 324 -0.04 8.53 12.40
CA PHE A 324 0.04 7.38 13.31
C PHE A 324 -1.26 6.67 13.68
N ASN A 325 -2.41 7.25 13.45
CA ASN A 325 -3.70 6.79 13.95
C ASN A 325 -4.76 6.57 12.85
N ASN A 326 -4.34 6.46 11.61
CA ASN A 326 -5.19 6.21 10.44
C ASN A 326 -4.49 5.28 9.46
N CYS A 327 -5.27 4.58 8.63
CA CYS A 327 -4.80 3.78 7.51
C CYS A 327 -3.83 2.67 7.95
N PHE A 328 -4.35 1.68 8.66
CA PHE A 328 -3.56 0.59 9.25
C PHE A 328 -3.40 -0.62 8.33
N GLY A 329 -4.29 -0.83 7.37
CA GLY A 329 -4.31 -1.97 6.46
C GLY A 329 -3.43 -1.78 5.23
N VAL A 330 -3.24 -2.86 4.48
CA VAL A 330 -2.49 -2.88 3.21
C VAL A 330 -3.34 -2.36 2.07
N LEU A 331 -4.58 -2.86 1.96
CA LEU A 331 -5.55 -2.48 0.92
C LEU A 331 -6.49 -1.34 1.36
N GLY A 332 -6.59 -1.10 2.66
CA GLY A 332 -7.54 -0.15 3.24
C GLY A 332 -8.99 -0.65 3.28
N VAL A 333 -9.25 -1.92 2.97
CA VAL A 333 -10.60 -2.50 3.05
C VAL A 333 -11.09 -2.54 4.49
N LEU A 334 -10.26 -3.02 5.41
CA LEU A 334 -10.58 -3.07 6.83
C LEU A 334 -10.55 -1.67 7.47
N ASP A 335 -9.72 -0.75 6.97
CA ASP A 335 -9.77 0.65 7.39
C ASP A 335 -11.12 1.27 7.06
N ARG A 336 -11.65 1.00 5.86
CA ARG A 336 -12.97 1.46 5.45
C ARG A 336 -14.07 0.86 6.32
N LEU A 337 -14.01 -0.44 6.58
CA LEU A 337 -15.00 -1.16 7.38
C LEU A 337 -15.03 -0.67 8.83
N HIS A 338 -13.87 -0.40 9.41
CA HIS A 338 -13.74 0.05 10.80
C HIS A 338 -13.68 1.58 10.96
N GLY A 339 -13.79 2.37 9.88
CA GLY A 339 -13.74 3.82 9.89
C GLY A 339 -12.41 4.41 10.33
N THR A 340 -11.32 3.65 10.21
CA THR A 340 -9.97 4.11 10.58
C THR A 340 -9.26 4.90 9.46
N ASP A 341 -9.92 5.10 8.32
CA ASP A 341 -9.50 5.96 7.22
C ASP A 341 -10.22 7.33 7.18
N THR A 342 -11.04 7.65 8.18
CA THR A 342 -11.94 8.81 8.15
C THR A 342 -11.17 10.13 7.99
N ASN A 343 -10.12 10.35 8.77
CA ASN A 343 -9.32 11.57 8.66
C ASN A 343 -8.54 11.63 7.34
N PHE A 344 -8.09 10.50 6.83
CA PHE A 344 -7.44 10.42 5.52
C PHE A 344 -8.42 10.81 4.42
N ARG A 345 -9.63 10.26 4.41
CA ARG A 345 -10.66 10.57 3.41
C ARG A 345 -11.14 12.02 3.45
N SER A 346 -11.15 12.64 4.62
CA SER A 346 -11.49 14.06 4.75
C SER A 346 -10.34 14.98 4.38
N SER A 347 -9.12 14.43 4.23
CA SER A 347 -7.94 15.19 3.85
C SER A 347 -7.85 15.37 2.33
N ARG A 348 -7.14 16.42 1.91
CA ARG A 348 -6.85 16.68 0.49
C ARG A 348 -5.93 15.64 -0.14
N VAL A 349 -5.14 14.94 0.67
CA VAL A 349 -4.25 13.87 0.25
C VAL A 349 -5.04 12.73 -0.38
N TYR A 350 -6.26 12.49 0.10
CA TYR A 350 -7.14 11.45 -0.44
C TYR A 350 -7.45 11.60 -1.94
N ALA A 351 -7.54 12.82 -2.44
CA ALA A 351 -7.74 13.06 -3.89
C ALA A 351 -6.58 12.54 -4.75
N ARG A 352 -5.38 12.38 -4.15
CA ARG A 352 -4.19 11.82 -4.81
C ARG A 352 -4.09 10.30 -4.64
N HIS A 353 -4.93 9.69 -3.84
CA HIS A 353 -4.90 8.25 -3.56
C HIS A 353 -5.56 7.45 -4.70
N ILE A 354 -4.95 7.53 -5.87
CA ILE A 354 -5.33 6.81 -7.10
C ILE A 354 -4.07 6.30 -7.79
N MET A 355 -4.19 5.25 -8.58
CA MET A 355 -3.11 4.86 -9.49
C MET A 355 -3.05 5.86 -10.65
N MET A 356 -1.93 6.56 -10.79
CA MET A 356 -1.73 7.50 -11.90
C MET A 356 -1.42 6.75 -13.18
N LEU A 357 -2.30 6.83 -14.17
CA LEU A 357 -2.10 6.24 -15.50
C LEU A 357 -1.47 7.23 -16.50
N SER A 358 -0.84 8.29 -16.01
CA SER A 358 -0.16 9.32 -16.79
C SER A 358 1.13 9.74 -16.10
N PHE A 359 2.04 10.36 -16.85
CA PHE A 359 3.29 10.90 -16.29
C PHE A 359 3.13 12.26 -15.60
N ILE A 360 1.90 12.74 -15.40
CA ILE A 360 1.64 13.95 -14.63
C ILE A 360 1.73 13.59 -13.14
N PRO A 361 2.59 14.27 -12.35
CA PRO A 361 2.68 13.99 -10.93
C PRO A 361 1.38 14.26 -10.18
N PRO A 362 1.03 13.48 -9.14
CA PRO A 362 -0.22 13.65 -8.40
C PRO A 362 -0.40 15.05 -7.82
N ARG A 363 0.68 15.69 -7.36
CA ARG A 363 0.63 17.05 -6.82
C ARG A 363 0.37 18.14 -7.89
N GLU A 364 0.69 17.86 -9.14
CA GLU A 364 0.37 18.75 -10.28
C GLU A 364 -1.06 18.51 -10.78
N ALA A 365 -1.50 17.23 -10.81
CA ALA A 365 -2.87 16.87 -11.16
C ALA A 365 -3.89 17.34 -10.11
N PHE A 366 -3.51 17.29 -8.81
CA PHE A 366 -4.33 17.70 -7.67
C PHE A 366 -3.54 18.71 -6.81
N PRO A 367 -3.41 19.97 -7.28
CA PRO A 367 -2.61 20.99 -6.60
C PRO A 367 -3.25 21.41 -5.27
N GLU A 368 -2.39 21.85 -4.35
CA GLU A 368 -2.87 22.50 -3.13
C GLU A 368 -3.41 23.89 -3.46
N PRO A 369 -4.52 24.35 -2.85
CA PRO A 369 -5.01 25.69 -3.05
C PRO A 369 -3.95 26.71 -2.64
N ASN A 370 -3.72 27.71 -3.47
CA ASN A 370 -2.82 28.82 -3.13
C ASN A 370 -3.32 29.54 -1.87
N PRO A 371 -2.52 29.60 -0.80
CA PRO A 371 -2.93 30.29 0.42
C PRO A 371 -3.21 31.79 0.19
N CYS A 372 -2.67 32.37 -0.87
CA CYS A 372 -2.92 33.77 -1.22
C CYS A 372 -4.30 34.08 -1.82
N LYS A 373 -5.00 33.10 -2.41
CA LYS A 373 -6.35 33.36 -2.99
C LYS A 373 -7.46 33.46 -1.94
N HIS A 374 -7.24 32.91 -0.75
CA HIS A 374 -8.23 32.98 0.34
C HIS A 374 -8.25 34.32 1.08
N LYS A 375 -7.24 35.19 0.91
CA LYS A 375 -7.21 36.52 1.55
C LYS A 375 -7.85 37.62 0.70
N LEU A 376 -8.09 37.39 -0.59
CA LEU A 376 -8.68 38.38 -1.51
C LEU A 376 -10.21 38.31 -1.64
N GLY A 377 -10.88 37.33 -0.99
CA GLY A 377 -12.33 37.21 -0.98
C GLY A 377 -13.03 37.75 0.28
N LYS A 378 -12.30 38.46 1.16
CA LYS A 378 -12.84 39.11 2.38
C LYS A 378 -12.46 40.59 2.43
N GLN A 379 -12.64 41.32 1.34
CA GLN A 379 -12.71 42.77 1.32
C GLN A 379 -14.04 43.21 0.74
#